data_03d5e8c07a3ee87ab4a89f9b4932ac62
#
_entry.id   03d5e8c07a3ee87ab4a89f9b4932ac62
#
_cell.length_a   1.000
_cell.length_b   1.000
_cell.length_c   1.000
_cell.angle_alpha   90.00
_cell.angle_beta   90.00
_cell.angle_gamma   90.00
#
_symmetry.space_group_name_H-M   'P 1'
#
loop_
_entity.id
_entity.type
_entity.pdbx_description
1 polymer ?
#
loop_
_entity_poly.entity_id
_entity_poly.type
_entity_poly.pdbx_seq_one_letter_code
_entity_poly.pdbx_strand_id
1 'polypeptide(L)'
;MIPTEDSALDDDARAALDELGELRRSIDNIDAALVHLLAERFKCTQKVGSLKAVHGMPAADPDRERQQVQRLRALAEDARLDPAFAEAFLAFIVAEVIHHHERIAGEQGDQQE
;
A
#
# COMPACT_ATOMS: atom_id res chain seq x y z
N MET A 1 -45.30 25.95 -8.66
CA MET A 1 -44.42 26.47 -7.63
C MET A 1 -43.03 26.67 -8.24
N ILE A 2 -42.57 27.90 -8.32
CA ILE A 2 -41.26 28.21 -8.89
C ILE A 2 -40.22 27.97 -7.77
N PRO A 3 -39.21 27.11 -8.00
CA PRO A 3 -38.20 26.91 -6.98
C PRO A 3 -37.43 28.21 -6.74
N THR A 4 -37.20 28.53 -5.49
CA THR A 4 -36.36 29.69 -5.12
C THR A 4 -34.91 29.39 -5.42
N GLU A 5 -34.07 30.44 -5.53
CA GLU A 5 -32.61 30.26 -5.70
C GLU A 5 -32.03 29.36 -4.60
N ASP A 6 -32.55 29.45 -3.37
CA ASP A 6 -32.13 28.61 -2.25
C ASP A 6 -32.45 27.14 -2.49
N SER A 7 -33.62 26.82 -3.10
CA SER A 7 -33.98 25.44 -3.44
C SER A 7 -33.05 24.85 -4.50
N ALA A 8 -32.66 25.63 -5.51
CA ALA A 8 -31.73 25.22 -6.56
C ALA A 8 -30.31 24.99 -5.99
N LEU A 9 -29.84 25.86 -5.08
CA LEU A 9 -28.56 25.69 -4.40
C LEU A 9 -28.59 24.45 -3.49
N ASP A 10 -29.71 24.21 -2.78
CA ASP A 10 -29.88 23.02 -1.96
C ASP A 10 -29.88 21.73 -2.79
N ASP A 11 -30.48 21.76 -3.99
CA ASP A 11 -30.48 20.60 -4.90
C ASP A 11 -29.07 20.35 -5.45
N ASP A 12 -28.34 21.41 -5.84
CA ASP A 12 -26.96 21.30 -6.30
C ASP A 12 -26.05 20.79 -5.17
N ALA A 13 -26.22 21.30 -3.96
CA ALA A 13 -25.47 20.86 -2.79
C ALA A 13 -25.76 19.40 -2.45
N ARG A 14 -27.04 18.99 -2.58
CA ARG A 14 -27.45 17.60 -2.35
C ARG A 14 -26.85 16.65 -3.39
N ALA A 15 -26.85 17.05 -4.67
CA ALA A 15 -26.25 16.28 -5.75
C ALA A 15 -24.74 16.15 -5.53
N ALA A 16 -24.06 17.22 -5.08
CA ALA A 16 -22.65 17.19 -4.76
C ALA A 16 -22.36 16.23 -3.58
N LEU A 17 -23.21 16.23 -2.56
CA LEU A 17 -23.07 15.32 -1.40
C LEU A 17 -23.30 13.87 -1.81
N ASP A 18 -24.24 13.60 -2.70
CA ASP A 18 -24.48 12.26 -3.22
C ASP A 18 -23.28 11.75 -4.01
N GLU A 19 -22.72 12.59 -4.88
CA GLU A 19 -21.50 12.27 -5.64
C GLU A 19 -20.32 12.03 -4.71
N LEU A 20 -20.13 12.87 -3.71
CA LEU A 20 -19.10 12.70 -2.69
C LEU A 20 -19.25 11.35 -1.97
N GLY A 21 -20.48 10.96 -1.62
CA GLY A 21 -20.77 9.69 -1.00
C GLY A 21 -20.39 8.49 -1.88
N GLU A 22 -20.70 8.59 -3.18
CA GLU A 22 -20.31 7.54 -4.16
C GLU A 22 -18.79 7.44 -4.28
N LEU A 23 -18.09 8.56 -4.38
CA LEU A 23 -16.63 8.58 -4.47
C LEU A 23 -15.99 8.00 -3.21
N ARG A 24 -16.52 8.32 -2.03
CA ARG A 24 -16.04 7.77 -0.76
C ARG A 24 -16.23 6.25 -0.69
N ARG A 25 -17.35 5.73 -1.17
CA ARG A 25 -17.57 4.28 -1.24
C ARG A 25 -16.55 3.61 -2.18
N SER A 26 -16.25 4.24 -3.31
CA SER A 26 -15.21 3.75 -4.23
C SER A 26 -13.83 3.74 -3.55
N ILE A 27 -13.50 4.80 -2.83
CA ILE A 27 -12.24 4.89 -2.07
C ILE A 27 -12.18 3.78 -1.02
N ASP A 28 -13.27 3.57 -0.26
CA ASP A 28 -13.31 2.52 0.75
C ASP A 28 -13.08 1.14 0.15
N ASN A 29 -13.66 0.87 -1.01
CA ASN A 29 -13.46 -0.41 -1.72
C ASN A 29 -12.02 -0.57 -2.22
N ILE A 30 -11.43 0.51 -2.73
CA ILE A 30 -10.02 0.52 -3.15
C ILE A 30 -9.11 0.27 -1.95
N ASP A 31 -9.38 0.95 -0.83
CA ASP A 31 -8.60 0.78 0.40
C ASP A 31 -8.67 -0.66 0.91
N ALA A 32 -9.85 -1.27 0.89
CA ALA A 32 -10.01 -2.68 1.26
C ALA A 32 -9.16 -3.60 0.37
N ALA A 33 -9.16 -3.36 -0.95
CA ALA A 33 -8.32 -4.10 -1.88
C ALA A 33 -6.83 -3.91 -1.59
N LEU A 34 -6.42 -2.67 -1.30
CA LEU A 34 -5.03 -2.38 -0.92
C LEU A 34 -4.59 -3.15 0.32
N VAL A 35 -5.42 -3.19 1.35
CA VAL A 35 -5.11 -3.93 2.59
C VAL A 35 -4.94 -5.41 2.31
N HIS A 36 -5.84 -6.01 1.52
CA HIS A 36 -5.73 -7.42 1.14
C HIS A 36 -4.46 -7.70 0.31
N LEU A 37 -4.12 -6.81 -0.62
CA LEU A 37 -2.90 -6.94 -1.43
C LEU A 37 -1.64 -6.80 -0.58
N LEU A 38 -1.62 -5.86 0.36
CA LEU A 38 -0.51 -5.72 1.29
C LEU A 38 -0.35 -6.97 2.15
N ALA A 39 -1.44 -7.56 2.62
CA ALA A 39 -1.41 -8.80 3.39
C ALA A 39 -0.81 -9.95 2.58
N GLU A 40 -1.20 -10.09 1.31
CA GLU A 40 -0.64 -11.12 0.41
C GLU A 40 0.84 -10.86 0.14
N ARG A 41 1.21 -9.62 -0.12
CA ARG A 41 2.60 -9.23 -0.31
C ARG A 41 3.45 -9.58 0.92
N PHE A 42 2.95 -9.28 2.09
CA PHE A 42 3.61 -9.55 3.37
C PHE A 42 3.84 -11.06 3.56
N LYS A 43 2.85 -11.90 3.25
CA LYS A 43 3.00 -13.37 3.29
C LYS A 43 4.11 -13.84 2.36
N CYS A 44 4.19 -13.27 1.15
CA CYS A 44 5.26 -13.59 0.20
C CYS A 44 6.64 -13.20 0.74
N THR A 45 6.76 -12.00 1.31
CA THR A 45 8.05 -11.55 1.86
C THR A 45 8.47 -12.35 3.07
N GLN A 46 7.53 -12.82 3.90
CA GLN A 46 7.84 -13.76 4.99
C GLN A 46 8.41 -15.07 4.47
N LYS A 47 7.82 -15.62 3.41
CA LYS A 47 8.31 -16.85 2.76
C LYS A 47 9.71 -16.64 2.18
N VAL A 48 9.95 -15.50 1.54
CA VAL A 48 11.28 -15.13 1.02
C VAL A 48 12.30 -15.08 2.18
N GLY A 49 11.94 -14.44 3.28
CA GLY A 49 12.80 -14.36 4.46
C GLY A 49 13.15 -15.73 5.03
N SER A 50 12.16 -16.61 5.16
CA SER A 50 12.35 -17.97 5.63
C SER A 50 13.24 -18.79 4.68
N LEU A 51 13.01 -18.68 3.38
CA LEU A 51 13.79 -19.38 2.37
C LEU A 51 15.26 -18.95 2.40
N LYS A 52 15.51 -17.65 2.51
CA LYS A 52 16.88 -17.12 2.62
C LYS A 52 17.57 -17.61 3.89
N ALA A 53 16.87 -17.61 5.01
CA ALA A 53 17.42 -18.08 6.28
C ALA A 53 17.79 -19.57 6.23
N VAL A 54 16.93 -20.41 5.67
CA VAL A 54 17.15 -21.84 5.53
C VAL A 54 18.37 -22.15 4.67
N HIS A 55 18.58 -21.39 3.59
CA HIS A 55 19.65 -21.61 2.65
C HIS A 55 20.90 -20.74 2.86
N GLY A 56 20.94 -20.00 3.96
CA GLY A 56 22.08 -19.14 4.29
C GLY A 56 22.30 -17.99 3.32
N MET A 57 21.25 -17.55 2.65
CA MET A 57 21.34 -16.43 1.70
C MET A 57 21.33 -15.09 2.43
N PRO A 58 22.03 -14.06 1.91
CA PRO A 58 22.01 -12.73 2.52
C PRO A 58 20.60 -12.13 2.55
N ALA A 59 20.27 -11.46 3.67
CA ALA A 59 19.00 -10.77 3.81
C ALA A 59 18.87 -9.59 2.84
N ALA A 60 19.96 -8.84 2.66
CA ALA A 60 20.01 -7.68 1.77
C ALA A 60 20.33 -8.08 0.35
N ASP A 61 19.63 -7.47 -0.62
CA ASP A 61 19.88 -7.65 -2.04
C ASP A 61 19.75 -6.29 -2.74
N PRO A 62 20.83 -5.51 -2.78
CA PRO A 62 20.78 -4.15 -3.36
C PRO A 62 20.41 -4.14 -4.84
N ASP A 63 20.80 -5.15 -5.61
CA ASP A 63 20.44 -5.23 -7.03
C ASP A 63 18.93 -5.42 -7.20
N ARG A 64 18.35 -6.28 -6.38
CA ARG A 64 16.89 -6.50 -6.37
C ARG A 64 16.14 -5.23 -5.97
N GLU A 65 16.63 -4.51 -4.98
CA GLU A 65 16.02 -3.24 -4.54
C GLU A 65 16.02 -2.21 -5.68
N ARG A 66 17.13 -2.08 -6.41
CA ARG A 66 17.20 -1.17 -7.57
C ARG A 66 16.21 -1.58 -8.66
N GLN A 67 16.12 -2.86 -8.95
CA GLN A 67 15.16 -3.40 -9.95
C GLN A 67 13.72 -3.10 -9.54
N GLN A 68 13.39 -3.27 -8.26
CA GLN A 68 12.05 -2.98 -7.74
C GLN A 68 11.69 -1.50 -7.89
N VAL A 69 12.62 -0.60 -7.57
CA VAL A 69 12.39 0.84 -7.73
C VAL A 69 12.14 1.20 -9.19
N GLN A 70 12.98 0.70 -10.10
CA GLN A 70 12.84 0.96 -11.53
C GLN A 70 11.51 0.43 -12.07
N ARG A 71 11.15 -0.79 -11.70
CA ARG A 71 9.88 -1.41 -12.11
C ARG A 71 8.70 -0.61 -11.58
N LEU A 72 8.75 -0.22 -10.30
CA LEU A 72 7.64 0.51 -9.68
C LEU A 72 7.45 1.88 -10.32
N ARG A 73 8.56 2.59 -10.62
CA ARG A 73 8.48 3.89 -11.30
C ARG A 73 7.87 3.74 -12.69
N ALA A 74 8.24 2.71 -13.45
CA ALA A 74 7.66 2.46 -14.77
C ALA A 74 6.15 2.13 -14.67
N LEU A 75 5.76 1.30 -13.71
CA LEU A 75 4.35 0.98 -13.45
C LEU A 75 3.55 2.22 -13.05
N ALA A 76 4.15 3.09 -12.23
CA ALA A 76 3.51 4.34 -11.81
C ALA A 76 3.27 5.27 -13.02
N GLU A 77 4.23 5.40 -13.90
CA GLU A 77 4.08 6.18 -15.14
C GLU A 77 2.94 5.64 -16.00
N ASP A 78 2.90 4.32 -16.21
CA ASP A 78 1.82 3.67 -16.96
C ASP A 78 0.45 3.90 -16.32
N ALA A 79 0.39 3.90 -15.00
CA ALA A 79 -0.84 4.10 -14.22
C ALA A 79 -1.19 5.58 -14.02
N ARG A 80 -0.36 6.51 -14.50
CA ARG A 80 -0.51 7.96 -14.29
C ARG A 80 -0.48 8.33 -12.81
N LEU A 81 0.37 7.66 -12.06
CA LEU A 81 0.67 7.96 -10.67
C LEU A 81 2.05 8.59 -10.60
N ASP A 82 2.24 9.58 -9.71
CA ASP A 82 3.54 10.20 -9.53
C ASP A 82 4.59 9.14 -9.16
N PRO A 83 5.64 8.94 -9.97
CA PRO A 83 6.67 7.92 -9.68
C PRO A 83 7.40 8.16 -8.36
N ALA A 84 7.63 9.41 -7.97
CA ALA A 84 8.28 9.73 -6.71
C ALA A 84 7.42 9.30 -5.51
N PHE A 85 6.10 9.48 -5.60
CA PHE A 85 5.17 9.01 -4.59
C PHE A 85 5.19 7.48 -4.48
N ALA A 86 5.16 6.79 -5.62
CA ALA A 86 5.19 5.33 -5.67
C ALA A 86 6.49 4.78 -5.05
N GLU A 87 7.63 5.40 -5.34
CA GLU A 87 8.93 5.03 -4.77
C GLU A 87 8.95 5.23 -3.25
N ALA A 88 8.44 6.36 -2.77
CA ALA A 88 8.35 6.65 -1.33
C ALA A 88 7.46 5.63 -0.61
N PHE A 89 6.34 5.26 -1.22
CA PHE A 89 5.41 4.26 -0.69
C PHE A 89 6.09 2.89 -0.59
N LEU A 90 6.83 2.47 -1.63
CA LEU A 90 7.58 1.21 -1.59
C LEU A 90 8.65 1.22 -0.50
N ALA A 91 9.39 2.32 -0.36
CA ALA A 91 10.41 2.46 0.68
C ALA A 91 9.80 2.28 2.08
N PHE A 92 8.62 2.86 2.32
CA PHE A 92 7.89 2.69 3.57
C PHE A 92 7.52 1.22 3.82
N ILE A 93 6.97 0.54 2.82
CA ILE A 93 6.57 -0.87 2.92
C ILE A 93 7.79 -1.75 3.23
N VAL A 94 8.89 -1.54 2.54
CA VAL A 94 10.14 -2.31 2.75
C VAL A 94 10.65 -2.12 4.18
N ALA A 95 10.68 -0.88 4.67
CA ALA A 95 11.12 -0.58 6.03
C ALA A 95 10.23 -1.26 7.08
N GLU A 96 8.93 -1.25 6.91
CA GLU A 96 7.98 -1.90 7.84
C GLU A 96 8.15 -3.43 7.84
N VAL A 97 8.37 -4.04 6.68
CA VAL A 97 8.60 -5.48 6.57
C VAL A 97 9.89 -5.87 7.31
N ILE A 98 10.97 -5.14 7.11
CA ILE A 98 12.25 -5.38 7.79
C ILE A 98 12.07 -5.25 9.31
N HIS A 99 11.41 -4.19 9.77
CA HIS A 99 11.14 -3.95 11.18
C HIS A 99 10.35 -5.11 11.80
N HIS A 100 9.32 -5.60 11.12
CA HIS A 100 8.52 -6.73 11.57
C HIS A 100 9.35 -8.02 11.68
N HIS A 101 10.19 -8.30 10.67
CA HIS A 101 11.06 -9.49 10.69
C HIS A 101 12.08 -9.43 11.81
N GLU A 102 12.64 -8.27 12.11
CA GLU A 102 13.56 -8.09 13.24
C GLU A 102 12.86 -8.36 14.57
N ARG A 103 11.63 -7.92 14.75
CA ARG A 103 10.84 -8.19 15.94
C ARG A 103 10.60 -9.69 16.13
N ILE A 104 10.22 -10.40 15.09
CA ILE A 104 9.99 -11.85 15.13
C ILE A 104 11.30 -12.57 15.48
N ALA A 105 12.40 -12.18 14.87
CA ALA A 105 13.72 -12.78 15.17
C ALA A 105 14.12 -12.55 16.63
N GLY A 106 13.86 -11.35 17.17
CA GLY A 106 14.11 -11.03 18.57
C GLY A 106 13.28 -11.88 19.52
N GLU A 107 11.98 -12.04 19.24
CA GLU A 107 11.07 -12.88 20.03
C GLU A 107 11.49 -14.36 20.00
N GLN A 108 11.89 -14.88 18.84
CA GLN A 108 12.40 -16.25 18.70
C GLN A 108 13.71 -16.45 19.46
N GLY A 109 14.59 -15.45 19.41
CA GLY A 109 15.84 -15.46 20.17
C GLY A 109 15.60 -15.54 21.68
N ASP A 110 14.66 -14.75 22.20
CA ASP A 110 14.27 -14.76 23.60
C ASP A 110 13.66 -16.10 24.04
N GLN A 111 12.93 -16.78 23.15
CA GLN A 111 12.33 -18.06 23.43
C GLN A 111 13.34 -19.22 23.44
N GLN A 112 14.49 -19.07 22.83
CA GLN A 112 15.55 -20.10 22.80
C GLN A 112 16.45 -20.11 24.02
N GLU A 113 16.35 -19.10 24.84
CA GLU A 113 17.01 -19.06 26.13
C GLU A 113 16.19 -19.78 27.20
#